data_9db3473048b2ce97d637b5bf0c62abdf
#
_entry.id   9db3473048b2ce97d637b5bf0c62abdf
#
_cell.length_a   1.000
_cell.length_b   1.000
_cell.length_c   1.000
_cell.angle_alpha   90.00
_cell.angle_beta   90.00
_cell.angle_gamma   90.00
#
_symmetry.space_group_name_H-M   'P 1'
#
loop_
_entity.id
_entity.type
_entity.pdbx_description
1 polymer ?
#
loop_
_entity_poly.entity_id
_entity_poly.type
_entity_poly.pdbx_seq_one_letter_code
_entity_poly.pdbx_strand_id
1 'polypeptide(L)'
;IDARTGETQTLAGTGQPGADDDDAAATFDEPTGISYANGQLYVADCNNHLIRTVQVSTGRVATLQIKGLEPPAKNQSTIPSFKGANQESLAVTAVKPTGGTVKLNVKLDLPLGWKINTEAPMAYYTQAEAELGPVSRDGLGKHKLSTPESSFSISLPVDGSGKDTITVSLTYYYCQQLNVGICKIGKVVFTVPLDITQSGKPGPVILSHKVD
;
A
#
# COMPACT_ATOMS: atom_id res chain seq x y z
N ILE A 1 -25.16 -6.37 -22.94
CA ILE A 1 -26.47 -5.70 -22.80
C ILE A 1 -27.28 -5.97 -24.06
N ASP A 2 -28.44 -6.54 -23.93
CA ASP A 2 -29.40 -6.62 -25.02
C ASP A 2 -30.04 -5.24 -25.24
N ALA A 3 -29.79 -4.64 -26.40
CA ALA A 3 -30.25 -3.28 -26.68
C ALA A 3 -31.80 -3.16 -26.76
N ARG A 4 -32.52 -4.26 -26.91
CA ARG A 4 -33.98 -4.29 -27.00
C ARG A 4 -34.63 -4.48 -25.63
N THR A 5 -34.07 -5.32 -24.77
CA THR A 5 -34.65 -5.66 -23.46
C THR A 5 -33.97 -4.92 -22.30
N GLY A 6 -32.73 -4.42 -22.47
CA GLY A 6 -31.91 -3.86 -21.43
C GLY A 6 -31.27 -4.93 -20.51
N GLU A 7 -31.51 -6.20 -20.78
CA GLU A 7 -30.92 -7.29 -19.98
C GLU A 7 -29.40 -7.30 -20.12
N THR A 8 -28.71 -7.58 -19.01
CA THR A 8 -27.24 -7.65 -18.95
C THR A 8 -26.80 -9.06 -18.59
N GLN A 9 -25.72 -9.47 -19.20
CA GLN A 9 -25.06 -10.74 -18.90
C GLN A 9 -23.55 -10.52 -18.79
N THR A 10 -22.92 -11.16 -17.81
CA THR A 10 -21.46 -11.21 -17.73
C THR A 10 -20.91 -12.07 -18.85
N LEU A 11 -20.06 -11.52 -19.69
CA LEU A 11 -19.39 -12.23 -20.78
C LEU A 11 -18.08 -12.86 -20.30
N ALA A 12 -17.30 -12.13 -19.51
CA ALA A 12 -16.01 -12.57 -18.98
C ALA A 12 -15.67 -11.79 -17.70
N GLY A 13 -14.85 -12.39 -16.84
CA GLY A 13 -14.36 -11.77 -15.62
C GLY A 13 -15.10 -12.24 -14.36
N THR A 14 -14.35 -12.41 -13.26
CA THR A 14 -14.87 -12.84 -11.96
C THR A 14 -15.30 -11.68 -11.05
N GLY A 15 -14.98 -10.44 -11.42
CA GLY A 15 -15.15 -9.26 -10.56
C GLY A 15 -14.06 -9.09 -9.50
N GLN A 16 -13.07 -9.99 -9.45
CA GLN A 16 -11.90 -9.84 -8.59
C GLN A 16 -10.76 -9.16 -9.37
N PRO A 17 -9.96 -8.28 -8.74
CA PRO A 17 -8.78 -7.70 -9.38
C PRO A 17 -7.74 -8.78 -9.71
N GLY A 18 -7.13 -8.69 -10.88
CA GLY A 18 -6.09 -9.61 -11.33
C GLY A 18 -5.83 -9.51 -12.82
N ALA A 19 -4.94 -10.37 -13.35
CA ALA A 19 -4.53 -10.39 -14.75
C ALA A 19 -4.54 -11.79 -15.37
N ASP A 20 -5.34 -12.70 -14.83
CA ASP A 20 -5.41 -14.08 -15.32
C ASP A 20 -6.20 -14.17 -16.64
N ASP A 21 -5.67 -14.97 -17.57
CA ASP A 21 -6.27 -15.27 -18.88
C ASP A 21 -7.11 -16.57 -18.85
N ASP A 22 -7.48 -17.09 -17.68
CA ASP A 22 -8.29 -18.30 -17.55
C ASP A 22 -9.71 -18.04 -18.07
N ASP A 23 -10.16 -18.85 -19.03
CA ASP A 23 -11.47 -18.72 -19.68
C ASP A 23 -12.64 -18.74 -18.67
N ALA A 24 -12.52 -19.51 -17.58
CA ALA A 24 -13.55 -19.64 -16.55
C ALA A 24 -13.36 -18.65 -15.37
N ALA A 25 -12.15 -18.20 -15.14
CA ALA A 25 -11.75 -17.42 -13.97
C ALA A 25 -10.90 -16.19 -14.34
N ALA A 26 -11.05 -15.69 -15.56
CA ALA A 26 -10.34 -14.49 -15.99
C ALA A 26 -10.56 -13.31 -15.03
N THR A 27 -9.53 -12.54 -14.81
CA THR A 27 -9.55 -11.37 -13.94
C THR A 27 -9.08 -10.11 -14.67
N PHE A 28 -9.61 -8.97 -14.29
CA PHE A 28 -9.25 -7.66 -14.79
C PHE A 28 -9.02 -6.72 -13.61
N ASP A 29 -8.28 -5.64 -13.81
CA ASP A 29 -8.07 -4.64 -12.76
C ASP A 29 -8.31 -3.23 -13.32
N GLU A 30 -9.43 -2.62 -12.91
CA GLU A 30 -9.93 -1.32 -13.36
C GLU A 30 -9.95 -1.16 -14.89
N PRO A 31 -10.69 -2.01 -15.63
CA PRO A 31 -10.84 -1.86 -17.08
C PRO A 31 -11.61 -0.57 -17.39
N THR A 32 -11.02 0.32 -18.20
CA THR A 32 -11.57 1.66 -18.45
C THR A 32 -12.05 1.88 -19.88
N GLY A 33 -11.60 1.07 -20.84
CA GLY A 33 -11.95 1.22 -22.24
C GLY A 33 -12.25 -0.11 -22.91
N ILE A 34 -13.17 -0.09 -23.86
CA ILE A 34 -13.56 -1.26 -24.64
C ILE A 34 -13.78 -0.87 -26.10
N SER A 35 -13.34 -1.71 -27.02
CA SER A 35 -13.56 -1.58 -28.46
C SER A 35 -13.89 -2.95 -29.06
N TYR A 36 -14.67 -2.97 -30.13
CA TYR A 36 -15.04 -4.20 -30.81
C TYR A 36 -14.49 -4.23 -32.24
N ALA A 37 -13.89 -5.34 -32.61
CA ALA A 37 -13.50 -5.64 -33.99
C ALA A 37 -13.43 -7.15 -34.25
N ASN A 38 -13.89 -7.59 -35.42
CA ASN A 38 -13.72 -8.96 -35.91
C ASN A 38 -14.15 -10.08 -34.93
N GLY A 39 -15.26 -9.90 -34.21
CA GLY A 39 -15.76 -10.87 -33.23
C GLY A 39 -15.05 -10.88 -31.89
N GLN A 40 -14.17 -9.92 -31.66
CA GLN A 40 -13.43 -9.74 -30.39
C GLN A 40 -13.69 -8.37 -29.77
N LEU A 41 -13.69 -8.32 -28.46
CA LEU A 41 -13.57 -7.09 -27.69
C LEU A 41 -12.09 -6.89 -27.31
N TYR A 42 -11.65 -5.66 -27.41
CA TYR A 42 -10.34 -5.20 -26.94
C TYR A 42 -10.58 -4.35 -25.71
N VAL A 43 -10.04 -4.76 -24.58
CA VAL A 43 -10.27 -4.15 -23.27
C VAL A 43 -8.98 -3.52 -22.77
N ALA A 44 -9.03 -2.23 -22.44
CA ALA A 44 -7.93 -1.56 -21.76
C ALA A 44 -8.00 -1.91 -20.27
N ASP A 45 -7.17 -2.85 -19.85
CA ASP A 45 -7.03 -3.35 -18.48
C ASP A 45 -5.97 -2.51 -17.74
N CYS A 46 -6.40 -1.32 -17.28
CA CYS A 46 -5.51 -0.20 -17.00
C CYS A 46 -4.55 -0.43 -15.85
N ASN A 47 -5.00 -0.94 -14.72
CA ASN A 47 -4.10 -1.19 -13.59
C ASN A 47 -3.13 -2.35 -13.85
N ASN A 48 -3.46 -3.23 -14.78
CA ASN A 48 -2.55 -4.27 -15.24
C ASN A 48 -1.60 -3.80 -16.35
N HIS A 49 -1.81 -2.60 -16.91
CA HIS A 49 -1.05 -2.08 -18.06
C HIS A 49 -1.10 -3.03 -19.27
N LEU A 50 -2.25 -3.65 -19.51
CA LEU A 50 -2.47 -4.65 -20.55
C LEU A 50 -3.58 -4.24 -21.49
N ILE A 51 -3.52 -4.73 -22.72
CA ILE A 51 -4.68 -4.84 -23.60
C ILE A 51 -5.12 -6.31 -23.61
N ARG A 52 -6.36 -6.55 -23.18
CA ARG A 52 -6.93 -7.89 -23.15
C ARG A 52 -7.89 -8.05 -24.33
N THR A 53 -7.97 -9.25 -24.87
CA THR A 53 -8.96 -9.60 -25.89
C THR A 53 -9.98 -10.54 -25.29
N VAL A 54 -11.26 -10.36 -25.62
CA VAL A 54 -12.35 -11.25 -25.23
C VAL A 54 -13.09 -11.70 -26.49
N GLN A 55 -13.09 -13.00 -26.76
CA GLN A 55 -13.84 -13.59 -27.86
C GLN A 55 -15.33 -13.56 -27.54
N VAL A 56 -16.12 -12.80 -28.30
CA VAL A 56 -17.54 -12.60 -27.99
C VAL A 56 -18.37 -13.90 -28.01
N SER A 57 -18.03 -14.83 -28.87
CA SER A 57 -18.78 -16.11 -29.01
C SER A 57 -18.54 -17.11 -27.87
N THR A 58 -17.40 -17.00 -27.16
CA THR A 58 -16.97 -17.98 -26.15
C THR A 58 -16.71 -17.39 -24.79
N GLY A 59 -16.52 -16.06 -24.67
CA GLY A 59 -16.06 -15.40 -23.46
C GLY A 59 -14.56 -15.59 -23.18
N ARG A 60 -13.83 -16.26 -24.09
CA ARG A 60 -12.41 -16.54 -23.91
C ARG A 60 -11.59 -15.25 -23.82
N VAL A 61 -10.76 -15.16 -22.78
CA VAL A 61 -9.89 -14.02 -22.52
C VAL A 61 -8.45 -14.37 -22.88
N ALA A 62 -7.72 -13.41 -23.46
CA ALA A 62 -6.29 -13.51 -23.68
C ALA A 62 -5.63 -12.13 -23.61
N THR A 63 -4.40 -12.10 -23.18
CA THR A 63 -3.57 -10.88 -23.23
C THR A 63 -3.05 -10.64 -24.64
N LEU A 64 -3.32 -9.46 -25.22
CA LEU A 64 -2.81 -9.09 -26.54
C LEU A 64 -1.30 -8.81 -26.45
N GLN A 65 -0.51 -9.64 -27.13
CA GLN A 65 0.92 -9.42 -27.23
C GLN A 65 1.22 -8.42 -28.36
N ILE A 66 1.74 -7.25 -28.01
CA ILE A 66 2.15 -6.22 -28.97
C ILE A 66 3.68 -6.20 -28.99
N LYS A 67 4.25 -6.59 -30.13
CA LYS A 67 5.72 -6.61 -30.28
C LYS A 67 6.32 -5.24 -30.04
N GLY A 68 7.26 -5.14 -29.09
CA GLY A 68 7.92 -3.90 -28.70
C GLY A 68 7.13 -3.03 -27.72
N LEU A 69 5.95 -3.49 -27.28
CA LEU A 69 5.19 -2.89 -26.20
C LEU A 69 5.06 -3.93 -25.07
N GLU A 70 6.10 -4.02 -24.26
CA GLU A 70 6.04 -4.82 -23.05
C GLU A 70 5.41 -3.98 -21.92
N PRO A 71 4.52 -4.57 -21.09
CA PRO A 71 4.05 -3.89 -19.91
C PRO A 71 5.23 -3.43 -19.08
N PRO A 72 5.18 -2.26 -18.44
CA PRO A 72 6.22 -1.90 -17.48
C PRO A 72 6.35 -3.05 -16.50
N ALA A 73 7.58 -3.48 -16.24
CA ALA A 73 7.82 -4.51 -15.24
C ALA A 73 7.03 -4.13 -13.97
N LYS A 74 6.17 -5.03 -13.47
CA LYS A 74 5.50 -4.80 -12.18
C LYS A 74 6.63 -4.55 -11.21
N ASN A 75 6.86 -3.27 -10.89
CA ASN A 75 7.80 -2.91 -9.84
C ASN A 75 7.28 -3.59 -8.59
N GLN A 76 7.91 -4.70 -8.24
CA GLN A 76 7.73 -5.32 -6.94
C GLN A 76 7.90 -4.18 -5.93
N SER A 77 6.78 -3.80 -5.30
CA SER A 77 6.69 -2.79 -4.25
C SER A 77 7.65 -1.61 -4.43
N THR A 78 7.43 -0.76 -5.43
CA THR A 78 8.05 0.57 -5.38
C THR A 78 7.47 1.26 -4.17
N ILE A 79 8.27 1.33 -3.12
CA ILE A 79 7.99 2.24 -2.02
C ILE A 79 7.73 3.59 -2.67
N PRO A 80 6.56 4.21 -2.44
CA PRO A 80 6.27 5.52 -3.02
C PRO A 80 7.41 6.45 -2.71
N SER A 81 7.81 7.26 -3.67
CA SER A 81 8.83 8.26 -3.44
C SER A 81 8.34 9.23 -2.36
N PHE A 82 8.97 9.18 -1.18
CA PHE A 82 8.75 10.12 -0.09
C PHE A 82 9.60 11.38 -0.27
N LYS A 83 9.87 11.78 -1.52
CA LYS A 83 10.61 13.00 -1.83
C LYS A 83 9.93 14.20 -1.14
N GLY A 84 10.73 14.98 -0.40
CA GLY A 84 10.24 16.11 0.37
C GLY A 84 9.54 15.75 1.69
N ALA A 85 9.60 14.48 2.13
CA ALA A 85 9.13 14.10 3.46
C ALA A 85 10.05 14.62 4.57
N ASN A 86 9.48 14.97 5.71
CA ASN A 86 10.22 15.25 6.91
C ASN A 86 10.98 13.99 7.35
N GLN A 87 12.24 14.14 7.77
CA GLN A 87 13.11 13.04 8.18
C GLN A 87 13.29 13.06 9.69
N GLU A 88 12.88 11.99 10.35
CA GLU A 88 13.03 11.79 11.79
C GLU A 88 13.95 10.59 12.04
N SER A 89 15.10 10.81 12.64
CA SER A 89 16.05 9.75 12.98
C SER A 89 16.12 9.55 14.48
N LEU A 90 15.87 8.32 14.93
CA LEU A 90 15.95 7.96 16.34
C LEU A 90 17.38 7.51 16.69
N ALA A 91 17.73 7.68 17.96
CA ALA A 91 18.91 7.02 18.51
C ALA A 91 18.68 5.51 18.58
N VAL A 92 19.77 4.73 18.54
CA VAL A 92 19.71 3.27 18.70
C VAL A 92 18.98 2.92 19.98
N THR A 93 17.91 2.13 19.86
CA THR A 93 17.06 1.76 20.99
C THR A 93 17.18 0.28 21.27
N ALA A 94 17.68 -0.08 22.47
CA ALA A 94 17.67 -1.45 22.93
C ALA A 94 16.26 -1.84 23.39
N VAL A 95 15.65 -2.82 22.72
CA VAL A 95 14.26 -3.23 22.95
C VAL A 95 14.15 -4.72 23.23
N LYS A 96 13.29 -5.06 24.19
CA LYS A 96 12.93 -6.45 24.48
C LYS A 96 11.61 -6.77 23.76
N PRO A 97 11.60 -7.79 22.86
CA PRO A 97 10.37 -8.24 22.24
C PRO A 97 9.37 -8.76 23.27
N THR A 98 8.10 -8.51 23.02
CA THR A 98 7.00 -9.03 23.84
C THR A 98 6.09 -9.88 22.95
N GLY A 99 5.92 -11.15 23.27
CA GLY A 99 5.12 -12.07 22.44
C GLY A 99 5.65 -12.22 21.01
N GLY A 100 6.99 -12.24 20.83
CA GLY A 100 7.61 -12.36 19.49
C GLY A 100 7.49 -11.11 18.63
N THR A 101 7.14 -9.96 19.20
CA THR A 101 6.99 -8.70 18.45
C THR A 101 7.67 -7.52 19.14
N VAL A 102 8.14 -6.57 18.35
CA VAL A 102 8.50 -5.22 18.77
C VAL A 102 7.40 -4.27 18.32
N LYS A 103 6.93 -3.40 19.22
CA LYS A 103 5.91 -2.39 18.91
C LYS A 103 6.54 -1.03 18.68
N LEU A 104 6.11 -0.37 17.61
CA LEU A 104 6.42 1.03 17.33
C LEU A 104 5.12 1.82 17.50
N ASN A 105 5.12 2.86 18.31
CA ASN A 105 3.97 3.76 18.45
C ASN A 105 4.27 5.06 17.70
N VAL A 106 3.56 5.28 16.61
CA VAL A 106 3.61 6.53 15.85
C VAL A 106 2.72 7.57 16.50
N LYS A 107 3.22 8.78 16.63
CA LYS A 107 2.50 9.94 17.15
C LYS A 107 2.74 11.16 16.26
N LEU A 108 1.66 11.70 15.71
CA LEU A 108 1.66 12.95 14.96
C LEU A 108 1.15 14.07 15.86
N ASP A 109 2.02 14.98 16.24
CA ASP A 109 1.67 16.16 17.05
C ASP A 109 1.19 17.28 16.11
N LEU A 110 -0.15 17.35 15.92
CA LEU A 110 -0.79 18.31 15.03
C LEU A 110 -0.84 19.71 15.65
N PRO A 111 -0.80 20.77 14.84
CA PRO A 111 -1.03 22.13 15.32
C PRO A 111 -2.42 22.28 15.95
N LEU A 112 -2.55 23.26 16.84
CA LEU A 112 -3.84 23.57 17.47
C LEU A 112 -4.90 23.90 16.42
N GLY A 113 -6.08 23.28 16.54
CA GLY A 113 -7.20 23.46 15.60
C GLY A 113 -7.11 22.61 14.33
N TRP A 114 -6.16 21.65 14.28
CA TRP A 114 -6.05 20.69 13.18
C TRP A 114 -6.39 19.28 13.66
N LYS A 115 -6.89 18.44 12.78
CA LYS A 115 -7.21 17.03 13.01
C LYS A 115 -6.84 16.16 11.81
N ILE A 116 -6.59 14.90 12.04
CA ILE A 116 -6.45 13.91 10.94
C ILE A 116 -7.78 13.84 10.19
N ASN A 117 -7.69 13.77 8.85
CA ASN A 117 -8.84 13.50 8.01
C ASN A 117 -9.11 11.99 8.02
N THR A 118 -10.17 11.58 8.71
CA THR A 118 -10.55 10.16 8.85
C THR A 118 -11.15 9.55 7.59
N GLU A 119 -11.56 10.38 6.63
CA GLU A 119 -12.14 9.94 5.35
C GLU A 119 -11.06 9.77 4.26
N ALA A 120 -9.88 10.36 4.45
CA ALA A 120 -8.78 10.21 3.52
C ALA A 120 -7.98 8.92 3.83
N PRO A 121 -7.49 8.22 2.79
CA PRO A 121 -6.70 7.00 3.01
C PRO A 121 -5.40 7.31 3.74
N MET A 122 -5.09 6.59 4.79
CA MET A 122 -3.82 6.69 5.50
C MET A 122 -3.08 5.36 5.41
N ALA A 123 -1.85 5.40 4.92
CA ALA A 123 -1.03 4.21 4.75
C ALA A 123 0.40 4.49 5.20
N TYR A 124 1.05 3.46 5.74
CA TYR A 124 2.46 3.50 6.04
C TYR A 124 3.21 2.36 5.32
N TYR A 125 4.50 2.56 5.16
CA TYR A 125 5.41 1.58 4.59
C TYR A 125 6.51 1.28 5.60
N THR A 126 6.81 0.01 5.79
CA THR A 126 7.93 -0.44 6.60
C THR A 126 8.95 -1.11 5.70
N GLN A 127 10.21 -0.80 5.89
CA GLN A 127 11.33 -1.38 5.17
C GLN A 127 12.51 -1.59 6.11
N ALA A 128 13.22 -2.69 5.95
CA ALA A 128 14.50 -2.89 6.58
C ALA A 128 15.63 -2.38 5.67
N GLU A 129 16.70 -1.85 6.25
CA GLU A 129 17.86 -1.38 5.52
C GLU A 129 18.69 -2.57 4.97
N ALA A 130 18.82 -3.65 5.77
CA ALA A 130 19.51 -4.86 5.36
C ALA A 130 18.54 -5.96 4.90
N GLU A 131 18.98 -6.85 4.02
CA GLU A 131 18.18 -8.00 3.58
C GLU A 131 17.90 -9.00 4.70
N LEU A 132 18.84 -9.15 5.63
CA LEU A 132 18.75 -10.06 6.77
C LEU A 132 18.84 -9.29 8.08
N GLY A 133 18.09 -9.73 9.08
CA GLY A 133 18.08 -9.13 10.40
C GLY A 133 17.03 -9.79 11.30
N PRO A 134 16.98 -9.42 12.59
CA PRO A 134 16.09 -10.02 13.56
C PRO A 134 14.61 -9.65 13.38
N VAL A 135 14.28 -8.55 12.70
CA VAL A 135 12.88 -8.24 12.33
C VAL A 135 12.49 -9.10 11.14
N SER A 136 11.35 -9.79 11.22
CA SER A 136 10.84 -10.60 10.10
C SER A 136 10.54 -9.75 8.87
N ARG A 137 11.00 -10.18 7.72
CA ARG A 137 10.79 -9.46 6.45
C ARG A 137 9.37 -9.64 5.91
N ASP A 138 8.70 -10.73 6.29
CA ASP A 138 7.33 -11.04 5.86
C ASP A 138 6.28 -10.04 6.39
N GLY A 139 6.59 -9.38 7.51
CA GLY A 139 5.72 -8.35 8.10
C GLY A 139 5.98 -6.93 7.57
N LEU A 140 6.93 -6.75 6.65
CA LEU A 140 7.28 -5.44 6.09
C LEU A 140 6.49 -5.14 4.81
N GLY A 141 6.46 -3.88 4.41
CA GLY A 141 5.79 -3.43 3.19
C GLY A 141 4.71 -2.38 3.43
N LYS A 142 3.70 -2.37 2.56
CA LYS A 142 2.59 -1.40 2.60
C LYS A 142 1.47 -1.88 3.52
N HIS A 143 1.05 -0.99 4.41
CA HIS A 143 -0.07 -1.23 5.32
C HIS A 143 -1.04 -0.06 5.26
N LYS A 144 -2.34 -0.36 5.16
CA LYS A 144 -3.41 0.63 5.27
C LYS A 144 -3.90 0.68 6.71
N LEU A 145 -4.16 1.86 7.22
CA LEU A 145 -4.89 2.04 8.48
C LEU A 145 -6.38 2.03 8.18
N SER A 146 -7.11 1.13 8.83
CA SER A 146 -8.58 1.05 8.73
C SER A 146 -9.25 2.30 9.28
N THR A 147 -8.68 2.87 10.33
CA THR A 147 -9.12 4.14 10.92
C THR A 147 -7.91 5.07 11.00
N PRO A 148 -7.86 6.14 10.18
CA PRO A 148 -6.80 7.14 10.27
C PRO A 148 -6.86 7.90 11.60
N GLU A 149 -5.74 7.90 12.33
CA GLU A 149 -5.60 8.57 13.62
C GLU A 149 -4.24 9.24 13.74
N SER A 150 -4.12 10.23 14.65
CA SER A 150 -2.85 10.90 14.94
C SER A 150 -1.89 10.03 15.75
N SER A 151 -2.36 8.92 16.30
CA SER A 151 -1.54 7.96 17.04
C SER A 151 -2.00 6.53 16.76
N PHE A 152 -1.06 5.66 16.39
CA PHE A 152 -1.33 4.26 16.11
C PHE A 152 -0.09 3.39 16.37
N SER A 153 -0.28 2.08 16.46
CA SER A 153 0.78 1.12 16.74
C SER A 153 1.09 0.27 15.51
N ILE A 154 2.37 0.03 15.28
CA ILE A 154 2.89 -0.92 14.30
C ILE A 154 3.51 -2.07 15.08
N SER A 155 3.15 -3.31 14.75
CA SER A 155 3.74 -4.51 15.32
C SER A 155 4.68 -5.14 14.32
N LEU A 156 5.95 -5.28 14.69
CA LEU A 156 6.99 -5.92 13.87
C LEU A 156 7.28 -7.31 14.44
N PRO A 157 6.97 -8.39 13.72
CA PRO A 157 7.37 -9.73 14.12
C PRO A 157 8.90 -9.85 14.19
N VAL A 158 9.43 -10.64 15.12
CA VAL A 158 10.85 -10.79 15.37
C VAL A 158 11.22 -12.26 15.45
N ASP A 159 12.16 -12.68 14.63
CA ASP A 159 12.63 -14.07 14.52
C ASP A 159 13.94 -14.34 15.29
N GLY A 160 14.51 -13.28 15.91
CA GLY A 160 15.79 -13.41 16.60
C GLY A 160 16.17 -12.18 17.42
N SER A 161 17.44 -12.11 17.79
CA SER A 161 18.06 -10.96 18.46
C SER A 161 19.22 -10.40 17.63
N GLY A 162 19.55 -9.13 17.84
CA GLY A 162 20.59 -8.42 17.10
C GLY A 162 20.15 -7.03 16.68
N LYS A 163 20.93 -6.40 15.82
CA LYS A 163 20.66 -5.04 15.33
C LYS A 163 19.93 -5.07 14.00
N ASP A 164 18.99 -4.14 13.84
CA ASP A 164 18.28 -3.90 12.60
C ASP A 164 17.93 -2.41 12.48
N THR A 165 17.81 -1.90 11.29
CA THR A 165 17.32 -0.54 11.04
C THR A 165 16.06 -0.62 10.20
N ILE A 166 14.95 -0.14 10.76
CA ILE A 166 13.67 -0.12 10.08
C ILE A 166 13.31 1.31 9.70
N THR A 167 12.97 1.50 8.44
CA THR A 167 12.40 2.75 7.96
C THR A 167 10.89 2.64 7.96
N VAL A 168 10.22 3.62 8.59
CA VAL A 168 8.76 3.77 8.57
C VAL A 168 8.40 5.03 7.82
N SER A 169 7.79 4.90 6.67
CA SER A 169 7.39 6.03 5.83
C SER A 169 5.87 6.18 5.85
N LEU A 170 5.38 7.36 6.16
CA LEU A 170 3.97 7.64 6.37
C LEU A 170 3.52 8.82 5.51
N THR A 171 2.34 8.67 4.88
CA THR A 171 1.57 9.77 4.29
C THR A 171 0.28 9.91 5.07
N TYR A 172 -0.05 11.12 5.47
CA TYR A 172 -1.23 11.45 6.24
C TYR A 172 -1.88 12.74 5.75
N TYR A 173 -3.18 12.85 6.01
CA TYR A 173 -3.99 14.01 5.61
C TYR A 173 -4.56 14.64 6.87
N TYR A 174 -4.46 15.95 6.97
CA TYR A 174 -4.96 16.69 8.12
C TYR A 174 -5.64 17.99 7.69
N CYS A 175 -6.72 18.34 8.38
CA CYS A 175 -7.58 19.45 8.03
C CYS A 175 -7.86 20.34 9.24
N GLN A 176 -8.16 21.61 9.01
CA GLN A 176 -8.66 22.51 10.04
C GLN A 176 -10.00 22.04 10.59
N GLN A 177 -10.20 22.15 11.91
CA GLN A 177 -11.41 21.68 12.60
C GLN A 177 -12.67 22.51 12.30
N LEU A 178 -12.53 23.78 11.95
CA LEU A 178 -13.63 24.66 11.59
C LEU A 178 -13.90 24.53 10.09
N ASN A 179 -15.19 24.42 9.70
CA ASN A 179 -15.72 24.11 8.36
C ASN A 179 -15.26 24.99 7.17
N VAL A 180 -14.16 25.69 7.28
CA VAL A 180 -13.56 26.52 6.21
C VAL A 180 -12.33 25.83 5.60
N GLY A 181 -12.27 24.61 5.74
CA GLY A 181 -11.58 23.44 5.37
C GLY A 181 -10.37 23.53 4.45
N ILE A 182 -9.24 24.09 4.88
CA ILE A 182 -7.96 23.78 4.25
C ILE A 182 -7.52 22.41 4.76
N CYS A 183 -7.28 21.46 3.84
CA CYS A 183 -6.62 20.19 4.12
C CYS A 183 -5.22 20.21 3.54
N LYS A 184 -4.30 19.61 4.25
CA LYS A 184 -2.90 19.44 3.85
C LYS A 184 -2.53 17.97 3.79
N ILE A 185 -1.50 17.65 3.02
CA ILE A 185 -0.87 16.34 2.96
C ILE A 185 0.46 16.45 3.68
N GLY A 186 0.66 15.62 4.70
CA GLY A 186 1.93 15.48 5.39
C GLY A 186 2.62 14.18 4.99
N LYS A 187 3.94 14.19 4.99
CA LYS A 187 4.79 13.01 4.79
C LYS A 187 5.91 13.03 5.80
N VAL A 188 6.16 11.89 6.43
CA VAL A 188 7.29 11.71 7.35
C VAL A 188 7.94 10.36 7.13
N VAL A 189 9.26 10.32 7.29
CA VAL A 189 10.07 9.10 7.24
C VAL A 189 10.82 9.01 8.56
N PHE A 190 10.57 7.95 9.32
CA PHE A 190 11.30 7.63 10.54
C PHE A 190 12.38 6.60 10.22
N THR A 191 13.62 6.88 10.63
CA THR A 191 14.70 5.89 10.66
C THR A 191 14.84 5.39 12.08
N VAL A 192 14.61 4.09 12.28
CA VAL A 192 14.48 3.45 13.60
C VAL A 192 15.54 2.37 13.75
N PRO A 193 16.74 2.69 14.25
CA PRO A 193 17.75 1.69 14.57
C PRO A 193 17.38 0.96 15.87
N LEU A 194 17.22 -0.35 15.79
CA LEU A 194 16.82 -1.23 16.88
C LEU A 194 17.98 -2.13 17.28
N ASP A 195 18.17 -2.33 18.58
CA ASP A 195 18.99 -3.39 19.14
C ASP A 195 18.06 -4.35 19.92
N ILE A 196 17.70 -5.45 19.25
CA ILE A 196 16.71 -6.40 19.75
C ILE A 196 17.41 -7.40 20.66
N THR A 197 17.13 -7.32 21.96
CA THR A 197 17.81 -8.10 23.00
C THR A 197 16.91 -8.38 24.19
N GLN A 198 17.18 -9.47 24.91
CA GLN A 198 16.43 -9.82 26.12
C GLN A 198 16.70 -8.84 27.29
N SER A 199 17.83 -8.13 27.28
CA SER A 199 18.16 -7.10 28.27
C SER A 199 17.64 -5.70 27.92
N GLY A 200 17.00 -5.54 26.75
CA GLY A 200 16.40 -4.28 26.32
C GLY A 200 15.20 -3.85 27.18
N LYS A 201 14.75 -2.62 27.00
CA LYS A 201 13.56 -2.10 27.67
C LYS A 201 12.32 -2.76 27.07
N PRO A 202 11.39 -3.29 27.90
CA PRO A 202 10.09 -3.70 27.40
C PRO A 202 9.23 -2.47 27.07
N GLY A 203 8.35 -2.60 26.08
CA GLY A 203 7.40 -1.56 25.70
C GLY A 203 7.65 -1.03 24.28
N PRO A 204 6.79 -0.13 23.81
CA PRO A 204 6.88 0.39 22.46
C PRO A 204 8.02 1.40 22.30
N VAL A 205 8.59 1.44 21.11
CA VAL A 205 9.45 2.54 20.64
C VAL A 205 8.53 3.66 20.14
N ILE A 206 8.75 4.87 20.62
CA ILE A 206 7.90 6.01 20.27
C ILE A 206 8.49 6.75 19.08
N LEU A 207 7.69 6.90 18.02
CA LEU A 207 7.99 7.65 16.80
C LEU A 207 7.14 8.92 16.79
N SER A 208 7.69 10.03 17.25
CA SER A 208 6.96 11.31 17.29
C SER A 208 7.39 12.22 16.16
N HIS A 209 6.43 12.87 15.53
CA HIS A 209 6.64 13.89 14.52
C HIS A 209 5.75 15.10 14.81
N LYS A 210 6.37 16.27 14.88
CA LYS A 210 5.66 17.55 15.00
C LYS A 210 5.28 18.04 13.61
N VAL A 211 3.99 18.18 13.39
CA VAL A 211 3.41 18.63 12.12
C VAL A 211 3.41 20.16 12.08
N ASP A 212 3.93 20.73 10.99
CA ASP A 212 4.01 22.19 10.77
C ASP A 212 2.78 22.74 9.99
#